data_f382d28760f9bd39737964490dd238e3
#
_entry.id   f382d28760f9bd39737964490dd238e3
#
_cell.length_a   1.000
_cell.length_b   1.000
_cell.length_c   1.000
_cell.angle_alpha   90.00
_cell.angle_beta   90.00
_cell.angle_gamma   90.00
#
_symmetry.space_group_name_H-M   'P 1'
#
loop_
_entity.id
_entity.type
_entity.pdbx_description
1 polymer ?
#
loop_
_entity_poly.entity_id
_entity_poly.type
_entity_poly.pdbx_seq_one_letter_code
_entity_poly.pdbx_strand_id
1 'polypeptide(L)'
;MAAAGSFCLFHCESLPFAVAVANVAEIAEVEALVRIGLCPPRIAGLFPYHRQVVPVVILGQDPSRAAPPTAEQRNSSKAARKVVLIVQTGQGLWGILIDREGTSITTQRPSRHEPKDEGDGVVTAGRIDHRGVVHFLLDAESTWRGLRALVVNWYARCNESIALPRPIGRAAV
;
A
#
# COMPACT_ATOMS: atom_id res chain seq x y z
N MET A 1 29.58 1.13 7.40
CA MET A 1 28.86 1.68 8.58
C MET A 1 27.50 2.15 8.09
N ALA A 2 26.40 1.47 8.46
CA ALA A 2 25.08 1.93 8.15
C ALA A 2 24.79 3.20 8.98
N ALA A 3 24.48 4.30 8.33
CA ALA A 3 24.09 5.53 9.00
C ALA A 3 22.94 5.24 9.97
N ALA A 4 23.05 5.73 11.21
CA ALA A 4 21.96 5.69 12.16
C ALA A 4 20.84 6.58 11.60
N GLY A 5 19.88 5.98 10.92
CA GLY A 5 18.73 6.69 10.36
C GLY A 5 17.59 6.76 11.38
N SER A 6 16.76 7.76 11.26
CA SER A 6 15.48 7.82 11.97
C SER A 6 14.42 7.05 11.18
N PHE A 7 13.54 6.36 11.90
CA PHE A 7 12.47 5.57 11.31
C PHE A 7 11.12 6.02 11.86
N CYS A 8 10.16 6.17 10.98
CA CYS A 8 8.76 6.38 11.32
C CYS A 8 8.11 5.00 11.53
N LEU A 9 7.60 4.77 12.73
CA LEU A 9 6.85 3.58 13.12
C LEU A 9 5.36 3.87 12.95
N PHE A 10 4.62 2.92 12.43
CA PHE A 10 3.17 3.05 12.25
C PHE A 10 2.49 1.67 12.19
N HIS A 11 1.17 1.67 12.27
CA HIS A 11 0.38 0.47 12.09
C HIS A 11 -0.48 0.59 10.82
N CYS A 12 -0.66 -0.50 10.14
CA CYS A 12 -1.58 -0.64 9.03
C CYS A 12 -2.38 -1.92 9.24
N GLU A 13 -3.70 -1.79 9.50
CA GLU A 13 -4.58 -2.89 9.90
C GLU A 13 -4.02 -3.68 11.10
N SER A 14 -3.57 -2.96 12.12
CA SER A 14 -2.95 -3.48 13.34
C SER A 14 -1.59 -4.16 13.15
N LEU A 15 -1.07 -4.24 11.93
CA LEU A 15 0.29 -4.75 11.69
C LEU A 15 1.32 -3.63 11.84
N PRO A 16 2.40 -3.87 12.62
CA PRO A 16 3.43 -2.88 12.89
C PRO A 16 4.45 -2.79 11.75
N PHE A 17 4.59 -1.62 11.18
CA PHE A 17 5.55 -1.30 10.13
C PHE A 17 6.47 -0.15 10.51
N ALA A 18 7.59 -0.05 9.81
CA ALA A 18 8.53 1.06 9.89
C ALA A 18 8.97 1.49 8.50
N VAL A 19 9.24 2.77 8.32
CA VAL A 19 9.85 3.31 7.10
C VAL A 19 10.90 4.35 7.48
N ALA A 20 11.96 4.50 6.68
CA ALA A 20 12.96 5.53 6.92
C ALA A 20 12.30 6.94 6.86
N VAL A 21 12.55 7.79 7.84
CA VAL A 21 12.02 9.17 7.88
C VAL A 21 12.41 9.94 6.63
N ALA A 22 13.57 9.65 6.04
CA ALA A 22 14.02 10.25 4.78
C ALA A 22 13.07 9.99 3.59
N ASN A 23 12.25 8.93 3.67
CA ASN A 23 11.23 8.62 2.68
C ASN A 23 9.84 9.17 3.04
N VAL A 24 9.65 9.74 4.24
CA VAL A 24 8.37 10.29 4.65
C VAL A 24 8.26 11.74 4.20
N ALA A 25 7.29 12.04 3.36
CA ALA A 25 7.00 13.41 2.96
C ALA A 25 6.06 14.08 3.96
N GLU A 26 4.98 13.41 4.35
CA GLU A 26 3.95 13.96 5.24
C GLU A 26 3.06 12.86 5.80
N ILE A 27 2.37 13.15 6.91
CA ILE A 27 1.23 12.37 7.40
C ILE A 27 0.01 13.28 7.30
N ALA A 28 -0.94 12.91 6.43
CA ALA A 28 -2.10 13.71 6.10
C ALA A 28 -3.40 13.05 6.60
N GLU A 29 -4.28 13.86 7.21
CA GLU A 29 -5.67 13.43 7.41
C GLU A 29 -6.49 13.72 6.16
N VAL A 30 -7.23 12.71 5.69
CA VAL A 30 -8.05 12.80 4.48
C VAL A 30 -9.50 12.42 4.78
N GLU A 31 -10.44 13.18 4.25
CA GLU A 31 -11.87 12.89 4.43
C GLU A 31 -12.31 11.67 3.62
N ALA A 32 -11.82 11.56 2.40
CA ALA A 32 -12.13 10.47 1.50
C ALA A 32 -11.01 10.21 0.50
N LEU A 33 -10.90 8.96 0.06
CA LEU A 33 -10.09 8.57 -1.08
C LEU A 33 -11.00 8.38 -2.30
N VAL A 34 -10.55 8.84 -3.47
CA VAL A 34 -11.22 8.58 -4.73
C VAL A 34 -11.03 7.12 -5.10
N ARG A 35 -12.11 6.36 -5.16
CA ARG A 35 -12.05 4.94 -5.52
C ARG A 35 -11.89 4.79 -7.03
N ILE A 36 -11.07 3.82 -7.43
CA ILE A 36 -10.90 3.43 -8.82
C ILE A 36 -11.66 2.11 -9.01
N GLY A 37 -12.46 2.02 -10.07
CA GLY A 37 -13.12 0.76 -10.44
C GLY A 37 -12.09 -0.28 -10.91
N LEU A 38 -12.38 -1.56 -10.70
CA LEU A 38 -11.54 -2.69 -11.13
C LEU A 38 -10.08 -2.59 -10.67
N CYS A 39 -9.85 -2.05 -9.48
CA CYS A 39 -8.52 -1.88 -8.90
C CYS A 39 -8.12 -3.07 -8.03
N PRO A 40 -6.82 -3.42 -7.96
CA PRO A 40 -6.35 -4.43 -7.02
C PRO A 40 -6.80 -4.11 -5.59
N PRO A 41 -7.15 -5.11 -4.76
CA PRO A 41 -7.62 -4.89 -3.38
C PRO A 41 -6.67 -4.07 -2.51
N ARG A 42 -5.37 -4.13 -2.79
CA ARG A 42 -4.35 -3.33 -2.08
C ARG A 42 -4.41 -1.84 -2.36
N ILE A 43 -5.05 -1.41 -3.44
CA ILE A 43 -5.20 0.01 -3.73
C ILE A 43 -6.45 0.52 -3.03
N ALA A 44 -6.26 1.30 -1.97
CA ALA A 44 -7.36 1.91 -1.21
C ALA A 44 -8.08 3.01 -2.01
N GLY A 45 -7.35 3.66 -2.92
CA GLY A 45 -7.86 4.72 -3.77
C GLY A 45 -6.78 5.72 -4.16
N LEU A 46 -7.22 6.87 -4.66
CA LEU A 46 -6.37 7.99 -5.03
C LEU A 46 -6.62 9.16 -4.07
N PHE A 47 -5.56 9.92 -3.82
CA PHE A 47 -5.59 11.11 -2.98
C PHE A 47 -4.95 12.29 -3.75
N PRO A 48 -5.65 13.43 -3.89
CA PRO A 48 -5.06 14.64 -4.45
C PRO A 48 -4.11 15.27 -3.43
N TYR A 49 -2.84 15.39 -3.77
CA TYR A 49 -1.79 15.92 -2.91
C TYR A 49 -0.90 16.87 -3.70
N HIS A 50 -0.82 18.15 -3.31
CA HIS A 50 0.01 19.18 -3.96
C HIS A 50 -0.01 19.17 -5.50
N ARG A 51 -1.21 19.17 -6.11
CA ARG A 51 -1.42 19.12 -7.58
C ARG A 51 -1.01 17.80 -8.25
N GLN A 52 -0.71 16.78 -7.48
CA GLN A 52 -0.45 15.43 -7.96
C GLN A 52 -1.55 14.49 -7.45
N VAL A 53 -1.72 13.39 -8.15
CA VAL A 53 -2.61 12.32 -7.72
C VAL A 53 -1.74 11.21 -7.16
N VAL A 54 -1.90 10.92 -5.88
CA VAL A 54 -1.12 9.93 -5.15
C VAL A 54 -1.96 8.67 -4.95
N PRO A 55 -1.51 7.51 -5.43
CA PRO A 55 -2.14 6.24 -5.12
C PRO A 55 -1.90 5.87 -3.66
N VAL A 56 -2.96 5.44 -2.97
CA VAL A 56 -2.92 5.04 -1.57
C VAL A 56 -3.14 3.54 -1.47
N VAL A 57 -2.27 2.87 -0.74
CA VAL A 57 -2.26 1.41 -0.58
C VAL A 57 -2.53 0.99 0.85
N ILE A 58 -2.92 -0.27 1.01
CA ILE A 58 -3.06 -0.96 2.30
C ILE A 58 -2.00 -2.07 2.33
N LEU A 59 -1.16 -2.10 3.37
CA LEU A 59 -0.07 -3.07 3.46
C LEU A 59 -0.47 -4.39 4.12
N GLY A 60 -1.47 -4.37 5.00
CA GLY A 60 -1.80 -5.50 5.88
C GLY A 60 -2.68 -6.57 5.25
N GLN A 61 -3.32 -6.32 4.12
CA GLN A 61 -4.28 -7.27 3.55
C GLN A 61 -3.62 -8.39 2.77
N ASP A 62 -3.93 -9.62 3.17
CA ASP A 62 -3.80 -10.78 2.29
C ASP A 62 -4.84 -10.65 1.17
N PRO A 63 -4.42 -10.48 -0.10
CA PRO A 63 -5.34 -10.31 -1.23
C PRO A 63 -6.30 -11.51 -1.41
N SER A 64 -5.97 -12.68 -0.86
CA SER A 64 -6.84 -13.86 -0.89
C SER A 64 -7.98 -13.79 0.15
N ARG A 65 -7.88 -12.93 1.16
CA ARG A 65 -8.85 -12.74 2.24
C ARG A 65 -9.77 -11.54 2.06
N ALA A 66 -9.56 -10.72 1.06
CA ALA A 66 -10.40 -9.57 0.78
C ALA A 66 -11.79 -10.00 0.28
N ALA A 67 -12.67 -10.37 1.21
CA ALA A 67 -14.09 -10.42 0.92
C ALA A 67 -14.54 -9.03 0.44
N PRO A 68 -15.37 -8.92 -0.60
CA PRO A 68 -15.88 -7.63 -1.02
C PRO A 68 -16.58 -6.96 0.17
N PRO A 69 -16.32 -5.66 0.44
CA PRO A 69 -16.88 -4.97 1.58
C PRO A 69 -18.41 -5.06 1.51
N THR A 70 -19.03 -5.50 2.60
CA THR A 70 -20.49 -5.53 2.69
C THR A 70 -21.08 -4.13 2.59
N ALA A 71 -22.36 -4.02 2.19
CA ALA A 71 -23.03 -2.73 2.06
C ALA A 71 -22.99 -1.90 3.37
N GLU A 72 -22.98 -2.58 4.53
CA GLU A 72 -22.90 -1.95 5.85
C GLU A 72 -21.50 -1.38 6.13
N GLN A 73 -20.44 -2.06 5.73
CA GLN A 73 -19.06 -1.54 5.83
C GLN A 73 -18.83 -0.33 4.92
N ARG A 74 -19.58 -0.22 3.81
CA ARG A 74 -19.55 0.95 2.92
C ARG A 74 -20.18 2.19 3.57
N ASN A 75 -21.17 2.03 4.42
CA ASN A 75 -21.89 3.14 5.07
C ASN A 75 -21.22 3.59 6.37
N SER A 76 -20.60 2.70 7.14
CA SER A 76 -19.90 3.05 8.38
C SER A 76 -18.57 3.79 8.14
N SER A 77 -17.96 3.63 6.96
CA SER A 77 -16.70 4.31 6.62
C SER A 77 -16.85 5.82 6.31
N LYS A 78 -18.08 6.36 6.33
CA LYS A 78 -18.37 7.75 5.94
C LYS A 78 -18.01 8.79 7.00
N ALA A 79 -17.77 8.38 8.25
CA ALA A 79 -17.61 9.31 9.38
C ALA A 79 -16.20 9.42 9.97
N ALA A 80 -15.29 8.49 9.68
CA ALA A 80 -13.92 8.54 10.24
C ALA A 80 -12.94 9.08 9.21
N ARG A 81 -12.28 10.20 9.51
CA ARG A 81 -11.15 10.70 8.71
C ARG A 81 -10.08 9.64 8.64
N LYS A 82 -9.56 9.41 7.45
CA LYS A 82 -8.48 8.46 7.20
C LYS A 82 -7.14 9.15 7.39
N VAL A 83 -6.13 8.41 7.81
CA VAL A 83 -4.76 8.92 7.91
C VAL A 83 -3.93 8.25 6.84
N VAL A 84 -3.21 9.05 6.06
CA VAL A 84 -2.35 8.59 4.98
C VAL A 84 -0.93 9.05 5.25
N LEU A 85 -0.01 8.11 5.33
CA LEU A 85 1.43 8.37 5.33
C LEU A 85 1.89 8.52 3.89
N ILE A 86 2.30 9.72 3.49
CA ILE A 86 2.83 10.02 2.16
C ILE A 86 4.31 9.67 2.13
N VAL A 87 4.65 8.75 1.23
CA VAL A 87 6.01 8.24 1.05
C VAL A 87 6.57 8.76 -0.27
N GLN A 88 7.79 9.29 -0.22
CA GLN A 88 8.53 9.73 -1.38
C GLN A 88 9.63 8.73 -1.73
N THR A 89 9.71 8.39 -3.01
CA THR A 89 10.76 7.54 -3.59
C THR A 89 11.38 8.22 -4.79
N GLY A 90 12.46 7.69 -5.33
CA GLY A 90 13.05 8.17 -6.58
C GLY A 90 12.10 8.06 -7.78
N GLN A 91 11.05 7.26 -7.68
CA GLN A 91 10.06 7.04 -8.74
C GLN A 91 8.75 7.80 -8.53
N GLY A 92 8.61 8.58 -7.45
CA GLY A 92 7.45 9.42 -7.17
C GLY A 92 6.85 9.23 -5.79
N LEU A 93 5.67 9.80 -5.61
CA LEU A 93 4.91 9.77 -4.37
C LEU A 93 3.87 8.65 -4.38
N TRP A 94 3.70 8.03 -3.23
CA TRP A 94 2.61 7.09 -2.95
C TRP A 94 2.20 7.21 -1.48
N GLY A 95 1.01 6.75 -1.13
CA GLY A 95 0.49 6.82 0.22
C GLY A 95 0.26 5.44 0.82
N ILE A 96 0.41 5.34 2.12
CA ILE A 96 0.02 4.17 2.91
C ILE A 96 -1.15 4.57 3.78
N LEU A 97 -2.25 3.84 3.70
CA LEU A 97 -3.36 4.01 4.65
C LEU A 97 -2.92 3.43 5.99
N ILE A 98 -2.83 4.28 7.01
CA ILE A 98 -2.35 3.88 8.33
C ILE A 98 -3.44 4.00 9.38
N ASP A 99 -3.26 3.25 10.47
CA ASP A 99 -4.13 3.38 11.63
C ASP A 99 -3.90 4.75 12.30
N ARG A 100 -4.96 5.32 12.86
CA ARG A 100 -4.90 6.66 13.44
C ARG A 100 -3.97 6.75 14.64
N GLU A 101 -3.79 5.64 15.32
CA GLU A 101 -2.98 5.54 16.55
C GLU A 101 -1.68 4.80 16.29
N GLY A 102 -0.66 5.09 17.10
CA GLY A 102 0.58 4.33 17.11
C GLY A 102 1.69 4.84 16.19
N THR A 103 1.55 6.04 15.61
CA THR A 103 2.66 6.64 14.85
C THR A 103 3.70 7.27 15.78
N SER A 104 4.96 6.90 15.60
CA SER A 104 6.09 7.43 16.39
C SER A 104 7.39 7.42 15.59
N ILE A 105 8.42 8.08 16.12
CA ILE A 105 9.75 8.11 15.49
C ILE A 105 10.76 7.45 16.44
N THR A 106 11.63 6.64 15.86
CA THR A 106 12.74 5.99 16.58
C THR A 106 14.06 6.13 15.84
N THR A 107 15.16 6.13 16.59
CA THR A 107 16.54 6.06 16.06
C THR A 107 17.18 4.70 16.28
N GLN A 108 16.42 3.71 16.72
CA GLN A 108 16.93 2.36 16.93
C GLN A 108 17.46 1.75 15.63
N ARG A 109 18.56 1.02 15.73
CA ARG A 109 19.13 0.33 14.58
C ARG A 109 18.25 -0.86 14.19
N PRO A 110 17.86 -0.95 12.91
CA PRO A 110 17.14 -2.12 12.43
C PRO A 110 18.08 -3.34 12.36
N SER A 111 17.53 -4.50 12.67
CA SER A 111 18.09 -5.78 12.22
C SER A 111 17.74 -5.91 10.73
N ARG A 112 18.72 -5.77 9.85
CA ARG A 112 18.52 -5.83 8.41
C ARG A 112 18.67 -7.25 7.88
N HIS A 113 17.91 -7.57 6.87
CA HIS A 113 18.06 -8.78 6.05
C HIS A 113 17.98 -8.38 4.57
N GLU A 114 18.25 -9.28 3.67
CA GLU A 114 18.00 -9.05 2.25
C GLU A 114 16.53 -8.71 2.01
N PRO A 115 16.23 -7.77 1.09
CA PRO A 115 14.86 -7.40 0.77
C PRO A 115 14.07 -8.65 0.38
N LYS A 116 12.94 -8.85 1.06
CA LYS A 116 12.06 -9.99 0.84
C LYS A 116 10.70 -9.50 0.38
N ASP A 117 10.32 -9.91 -0.83
CA ASP A 117 8.95 -9.77 -1.35
C ASP A 117 8.15 -11.00 -0.92
N GLU A 118 7.05 -10.78 -0.25
CA GLU A 118 6.14 -11.85 0.17
C GLU A 118 5.13 -12.25 -0.94
N GLY A 119 5.34 -11.75 -2.16
CA GLY A 119 4.53 -12.08 -3.35
C GLY A 119 3.34 -11.15 -3.57
N ASP A 120 3.22 -10.12 -2.76
CA ASP A 120 2.12 -9.16 -2.76
C ASP A 120 2.57 -7.71 -3.09
N GLY A 121 3.82 -7.56 -3.48
CA GLY A 121 4.45 -6.28 -3.81
C GLY A 121 4.96 -5.50 -2.59
N VAL A 122 4.75 -6.00 -1.36
CA VAL A 122 5.30 -5.39 -0.14
C VAL A 122 6.68 -5.98 0.13
N VAL A 123 7.70 -5.13 0.14
CA VAL A 123 9.09 -5.57 0.35
C VAL A 123 9.59 -5.09 1.69
N THR A 124 10.02 -6.03 2.53
CA THR A 124 10.64 -5.75 3.82
C THR A 124 12.15 -5.96 3.75
N ALA A 125 12.91 -5.10 4.42
CA ALA A 125 14.38 -5.11 4.43
C ALA A 125 14.96 -5.24 5.85
N GLY A 126 14.13 -5.54 6.83
CA GLY A 126 14.57 -5.65 8.22
C GLY A 126 13.43 -5.58 9.23
N ARG A 127 13.84 -5.47 10.49
CA ARG A 127 12.93 -5.33 11.63
C ARG A 127 13.50 -4.34 12.63
N ILE A 128 12.62 -3.63 13.33
CA ILE A 128 12.95 -2.73 14.43
C ILE A 128 12.15 -3.18 15.63
N ASP A 129 12.83 -3.56 16.72
CA ASP A 129 12.17 -3.80 18.00
C ASP A 129 12.07 -2.47 18.75
N HIS A 130 10.85 -2.01 18.98
CA HIS A 130 10.60 -0.81 19.74
C HIS A 130 9.60 -1.09 20.86
N ARG A 131 10.04 -0.99 22.10
CA ARG A 131 9.24 -1.24 23.31
C ARG A 131 8.55 -2.61 23.32
N GLY A 132 9.26 -3.65 22.85
CA GLY A 132 8.74 -5.01 22.77
C GLY A 132 7.80 -5.29 21.59
N VAL A 133 7.62 -4.32 20.68
CA VAL A 133 6.87 -4.51 19.43
C VAL A 133 7.84 -4.56 18.27
N VAL A 134 7.78 -5.63 17.49
CA VAL A 134 8.61 -5.80 16.28
C VAL A 134 7.92 -5.19 15.08
N HIS A 135 8.52 -4.13 14.52
CA HIS A 135 8.04 -3.45 13.33
C HIS A 135 8.78 -3.96 12.09
N PHE A 136 8.05 -4.25 11.02
CA PHE A 136 8.62 -4.64 9.74
C PHE A 136 9.14 -3.41 9.00
N LEU A 137 10.46 -3.39 8.72
CA LEU A 137 11.07 -2.28 8.01
C LEU A 137 10.80 -2.40 6.51
N LEU A 138 10.03 -1.46 5.97
CA LEU A 138 9.74 -1.39 4.54
C LEU A 138 10.95 -0.88 3.75
N ASP A 139 11.23 -1.54 2.64
CA ASP A 139 11.99 -0.95 1.54
C ASP A 139 11.02 -0.16 0.66
N ALA A 140 10.96 1.14 0.86
CA ALA A 140 9.99 2.01 0.21
C ALA A 140 10.10 1.99 -1.33
N GLU A 141 11.33 1.96 -1.85
CA GLU A 141 11.60 1.95 -3.29
C GLU A 141 11.19 0.63 -3.93
N SER A 142 11.60 -0.50 -3.33
CA SER A 142 11.27 -1.83 -3.83
C SER A 142 9.78 -2.13 -3.67
N THR A 143 9.16 -1.72 -2.56
CA THR A 143 7.72 -1.85 -2.35
C THR A 143 6.94 -1.08 -3.42
N TRP A 144 7.32 0.18 -3.71
CA TRP A 144 6.66 0.96 -4.75
C TRP A 144 6.77 0.30 -6.14
N ARG A 145 7.94 -0.25 -6.46
CA ARG A 145 8.16 -1.00 -7.71
C ARG A 145 7.29 -2.25 -7.78
N GLY A 146 7.21 -3.03 -6.71
CA GLY A 146 6.36 -4.22 -6.60
C GLY A 146 4.88 -3.91 -6.77
N LEU A 147 4.39 -2.85 -6.09
CA LEU A 147 3.00 -2.41 -6.20
C LEU A 147 2.64 -1.94 -7.62
N ARG A 148 3.53 -1.22 -8.29
CA ARG A 148 3.33 -0.85 -9.71
C ARG A 148 3.22 -2.07 -10.61
N ALA A 149 4.10 -3.05 -10.43
CA ALA A 149 4.05 -4.29 -11.19
C ALA A 149 2.74 -5.06 -10.93
N LEU A 150 2.28 -5.10 -9.68
CA LEU A 150 1.00 -5.71 -9.30
C LEU A 150 -0.17 -5.04 -10.01
N VAL A 151 -0.21 -3.71 -10.08
CA VAL A 151 -1.26 -2.96 -10.80
C VAL A 151 -1.25 -3.30 -12.29
N VAL A 152 -0.09 -3.28 -12.93
CA VAL A 152 0.05 -3.61 -14.37
C VAL A 152 -0.45 -5.03 -14.65
N ASN A 153 0.00 -6.00 -13.85
CA ASN A 153 -0.40 -7.40 -13.99
C ASN A 153 -1.89 -7.62 -13.73
N TRP A 154 -2.47 -6.87 -12.81
CA TRP A 154 -3.91 -6.92 -12.53
C TRP A 154 -4.72 -6.50 -13.74
N TYR A 155 -4.42 -5.34 -14.34
CA TYR A 155 -5.14 -4.86 -15.52
C TYR A 155 -4.93 -5.74 -16.74
N ALA A 156 -3.75 -6.32 -16.93
CA ALA A 156 -3.52 -7.29 -18.00
C ALA A 156 -4.49 -8.49 -17.89
N ARG A 157 -4.63 -9.07 -16.69
CA ARG A 157 -5.57 -10.16 -16.43
C ARG A 157 -7.04 -9.76 -16.60
N CYS A 158 -7.42 -8.56 -16.18
CA CYS A 158 -8.77 -8.06 -16.38
C CYS A 158 -9.11 -7.92 -17.87
N ASN A 159 -8.18 -7.44 -18.68
CA ASN A 159 -8.36 -7.30 -20.13
C ASN A 159 -8.50 -8.66 -20.83
N GLU A 160 -7.74 -9.67 -20.41
CA GLU A 160 -7.89 -11.05 -20.95
C GLU A 160 -9.27 -11.64 -20.62
N SER A 161 -9.82 -11.32 -19.45
CA SER A 161 -11.16 -11.79 -19.04
C SER A 161 -12.30 -11.08 -19.76
N ILE A 162 -12.06 -9.88 -20.30
CA ILE A 162 -13.05 -9.08 -21.06
C ILE A 162 -12.96 -9.37 -22.56
N ALA A 163 -11.96 -10.13 -23.03
CA ALA A 163 -11.88 -10.53 -24.42
C ALA A 163 -13.17 -11.23 -24.83
N LEU A 164 -13.98 -10.56 -25.66
CA LEU A 164 -15.26 -11.04 -26.17
C LEU A 164 -15.12 -12.44 -26.77
N PRO A 165 -16.11 -13.34 -26.56
CA PRO A 165 -16.09 -14.63 -27.21
C PRO A 165 -15.97 -14.41 -28.73
N ARG A 166 -15.05 -15.13 -29.37
CA ARG A 166 -14.88 -15.10 -30.82
C ARG A 166 -16.25 -15.31 -31.50
N PRO A 167 -16.62 -14.49 -32.48
CA PRO A 167 -17.88 -14.67 -33.17
C PRO A 167 -17.93 -16.10 -33.68
N ILE A 168 -18.97 -16.82 -33.28
CA ILE A 168 -19.24 -18.17 -33.73
C ILE A 168 -19.34 -18.07 -35.24
N GLY A 169 -18.43 -18.77 -35.93
CA GLY A 169 -18.36 -18.79 -37.39
C GLY A 169 -19.72 -19.06 -37.99
N ARG A 170 -20.15 -18.20 -38.92
CA ARG A 170 -21.27 -18.49 -39.80
C ARG A 170 -21.04 -19.86 -40.43
N ALA A 171 -21.89 -20.79 -40.07
CA ALA A 171 -21.97 -22.03 -40.84
C ALA A 171 -22.27 -21.65 -42.30
N ALA A 172 -21.39 -22.04 -43.20
CA ALA A 172 -21.67 -21.97 -44.64
C ALA A 172 -22.84 -22.91 -44.94
N VAL A 173 -23.87 -22.37 -45.55
CA VAL A 173 -24.95 -23.09 -46.23
C VAL A 173 -24.48 -23.38 -47.64
#